data_a2b54a08ce0d3194520d8f569fa4168d
#
_entry.id   a2b54a08ce0d3194520d8f569fa4168d
#
_cell.length_a   1.000
_cell.length_b   1.000
_cell.length_c   1.000
_cell.angle_alpha   90.00
_cell.angle_beta   90.00
_cell.angle_gamma   90.00
#
_symmetry.space_group_name_H-M   'P 1'
#
loop_
_entity.id
_entity.type
_entity.pdbx_description
1 polymer ?
#
loop_
_entity_poly.entity_id
_entity_poly.type
_entity_poly.pdbx_seq_one_letter_code
_entity_poly.pdbx_strand_id
1 'polypeptide(L)'
;MAYIEKKIDGLIDFVLAQTDEERAAAIASLRNMRIPDPNDVLDPEIIRKVTLGILVDLGIPAHQDGRTYLQEAVVVAIQEGGINGVVTKVVYPCVARTCNTSSNAVERSIRASIIAGWKRCNIEAKRKYFGSYVAGGDRQPTNAHFIARIAEVVMERLV
;
A
#
# COMPACT_ATOMS: atom_id res chain seq x y z
N MET A 1 10.92 9.15 2.47
CA MET A 1 11.15 10.38 3.26
C MET A 1 11.59 10.04 4.68
N ALA A 2 10.78 9.40 5.52
CA ALA A 2 11.12 9.09 6.92
C ALA A 2 12.44 8.34 7.14
N TYR A 3 12.88 7.50 6.19
CA TYR A 3 14.16 6.80 6.29
C TYR A 3 15.36 7.74 6.08
N ILE A 4 15.26 8.63 5.09
CA ILE A 4 16.32 9.61 4.78
C ILE A 4 16.43 10.60 5.94
N GLU A 5 15.31 11.05 6.50
CA GLU A 5 15.26 11.92 7.67
C GLU A 5 15.97 11.28 8.87
N LYS A 6 15.63 10.03 9.23
CA LYS A 6 16.31 9.30 10.31
C LYS A 6 17.81 9.12 10.09
N LYS A 7 18.23 8.94 8.84
CA LYS A 7 19.66 8.80 8.52
C LYS A 7 20.39 10.13 8.62
N ILE A 8 19.73 11.22 8.24
CA ILE A 8 20.26 12.59 8.41
C ILE A 8 20.36 12.90 9.90
N ASP A 9 19.34 12.62 10.71
CA ASP A 9 19.37 12.81 12.16
C ASP A 9 20.53 12.04 12.81
N GLY A 10 20.71 10.76 12.45
CA GLY A 10 21.84 9.96 12.95
C GLY A 10 23.21 10.49 12.55
N LEU A 11 23.35 11.12 11.36
CA LEU A 11 24.57 11.79 10.95
C LEU A 11 24.79 13.10 11.70
N ILE A 12 23.73 13.83 11.98
CA ILE A 12 23.78 15.06 12.80
C ILE A 12 24.22 14.70 14.22
N ASP A 13 23.63 13.66 14.82
CA ASP A 13 24.03 13.18 16.16
C ASP A 13 25.50 12.77 16.20
N PHE A 14 26.01 12.09 15.16
CA PHE A 14 27.43 11.75 15.04
C PHE A 14 28.35 12.99 14.96
N VAL A 15 27.94 13.99 14.18
CA VAL A 15 28.71 15.22 14.00
C VAL A 15 28.71 16.07 15.28
N LEU A 16 27.58 16.09 16.00
CA LEU A 16 27.41 16.86 17.23
C LEU A 16 27.94 16.14 18.48
N ALA A 17 28.29 14.84 18.38
CA ALA A 17 28.76 14.03 19.49
C ALA A 17 30.08 14.61 20.05
N GLN A 18 30.06 14.90 21.36
CA GLN A 18 31.23 15.49 22.07
C GLN A 18 32.11 14.43 22.73
N THR A 19 31.59 13.23 22.94
CA THR A 19 32.29 12.10 23.57
C THR A 19 32.46 10.93 22.63
N ASP A 20 33.46 10.07 22.89
CA ASP A 20 33.69 8.86 22.13
C ASP A 20 32.56 7.84 22.33
N GLU A 21 31.88 7.84 23.49
CA GLU A 21 30.70 7.01 23.74
C GLU A 21 29.51 7.43 22.91
N GLU A 22 29.22 8.72 22.79
CA GLU A 22 28.17 9.26 21.92
C GLU A 22 28.44 8.96 20.45
N ARG A 23 29.68 9.06 20.02
CA ARG A 23 30.07 8.66 18.65
C ARG A 23 29.88 7.18 18.39
N ALA A 24 30.26 6.34 19.34
CA ALA A 24 30.08 4.89 19.23
C ALA A 24 28.58 4.51 19.16
N ALA A 25 27.74 5.15 19.96
CA ALA A 25 26.29 4.94 19.94
C ALA A 25 25.67 5.39 18.62
N ALA A 26 26.07 6.57 18.09
CA ALA A 26 25.61 7.06 16.79
C ALA A 26 26.03 6.14 15.64
N ILE A 27 27.28 5.64 15.65
CA ILE A 27 27.78 4.68 14.66
C ILE A 27 26.99 3.35 14.74
N ALA A 28 26.71 2.84 15.95
CA ALA A 28 25.93 1.63 16.13
C ALA A 28 24.50 1.80 15.60
N SER A 29 23.88 2.95 15.87
CA SER A 29 22.56 3.29 15.33
C SER A 29 22.56 3.34 13.79
N LEU A 30 23.56 3.99 13.19
CA LEU A 30 23.70 4.08 11.72
C LEU A 30 23.98 2.71 11.07
N ARG A 31 24.77 1.84 11.72
CA ARG A 31 25.06 0.49 11.23
C ARG A 31 23.84 -0.43 11.25
N ASN A 32 22.99 -0.25 12.26
CA ASN A 32 21.74 -1.02 12.38
C ASN A 32 20.62 -0.49 11.46
N MET A 33 20.80 0.68 10.87
CA MET A 33 19.90 1.16 9.81
C MET A 33 20.23 0.43 8.52
N ARG A 34 19.44 -0.61 8.22
CA ARG A 34 19.45 -1.24 6.90
C ARG A 34 19.07 -0.18 5.85
N ILE A 35 19.94 0.05 4.87
CA ILE A 35 19.55 0.79 3.67
C ILE A 35 18.54 -0.10 2.96
N PRO A 36 17.25 0.30 2.81
CA PRO A 36 16.33 -0.50 2.01
C PRO A 36 16.91 -0.62 0.61
N ASP A 37 17.09 -1.85 0.13
CA ASP A 37 17.34 -2.09 -1.28
C ASP A 37 16.17 -1.44 -2.05
N PRO A 38 16.40 -0.76 -3.18
CA PRO A 38 15.32 -0.33 -4.04
C PRO A 38 14.32 -1.46 -4.36
N ASN A 39 14.79 -2.72 -4.37
CA ASN A 39 13.95 -3.90 -4.50
C ASN A 39 13.15 -4.24 -3.22
N ASP A 40 13.63 -3.87 -2.03
CA ASP A 40 12.89 -4.07 -0.76
C ASP A 40 11.61 -3.23 -0.71
N VAL A 41 11.59 -2.06 -1.35
CA VAL A 41 10.41 -1.19 -1.44
C VAL A 41 9.30 -1.84 -2.26
N LEU A 42 9.67 -2.69 -3.20
CA LEU A 42 8.75 -3.45 -4.06
C LEU A 42 8.51 -4.88 -3.58
N ASP A 43 8.99 -5.23 -2.37
CA ASP A 43 8.71 -6.53 -1.76
C ASP A 43 7.19 -6.73 -1.63
N PRO A 44 6.64 -7.78 -2.24
CA PRO A 44 5.22 -8.09 -2.19
C PRO A 44 4.65 -8.16 -0.77
N GLU A 45 5.42 -8.64 0.21
CA GLU A 45 4.97 -8.71 1.60
C GLU A 45 4.82 -7.33 2.24
N ILE A 46 5.73 -6.42 1.96
CA ILE A 46 5.64 -5.03 2.42
C ILE A 46 4.45 -4.34 1.78
N ILE A 47 4.26 -4.52 0.47
CA ILE A 47 3.10 -3.99 -0.26
C ILE A 47 1.79 -4.52 0.34
N ARG A 48 1.68 -5.84 0.57
CA ARG A 48 0.49 -6.46 1.19
C ARG A 48 0.20 -5.86 2.57
N LYS A 49 1.21 -5.72 3.41
CA LYS A 49 1.09 -5.17 4.77
C LYS A 49 0.60 -3.72 4.77
N VAL A 50 1.18 -2.87 3.93
CA VAL A 50 0.75 -1.47 3.80
C VAL A 50 -0.66 -1.39 3.23
N THR A 51 -0.95 -2.17 2.19
CA THR A 51 -2.29 -2.28 1.60
C THR A 51 -3.32 -2.69 2.64
N LEU A 52 -3.02 -3.71 3.45
CA LEU A 52 -3.92 -4.19 4.50
C LEU A 52 -4.32 -3.07 5.45
N GLY A 53 -3.38 -2.25 5.91
CA GLY A 53 -3.68 -1.10 6.77
C GLY A 53 -4.68 -0.14 6.13
N ILE A 54 -4.51 0.16 4.84
CA ILE A 54 -5.42 1.03 4.09
C ILE A 54 -6.81 0.40 3.94
N LEU A 55 -6.87 -0.90 3.62
CA LEU A 55 -8.14 -1.62 3.46
C LEU A 55 -8.93 -1.70 4.78
N VAL A 56 -8.24 -1.80 5.92
CA VAL A 56 -8.85 -1.74 7.26
C VAL A 56 -9.43 -0.36 7.50
N ASP A 57 -8.69 0.70 7.24
CA ASP A 57 -9.18 2.09 7.37
C ASP A 57 -10.43 2.34 6.50
N LEU A 58 -10.47 1.74 5.31
CA LEU A 58 -11.61 1.83 4.38
C LEU A 58 -12.75 0.85 4.69
N GLY A 59 -12.70 0.16 5.83
CA GLY A 59 -13.78 -0.72 6.29
C GLY A 59 -13.98 -1.99 5.46
N ILE A 60 -12.98 -2.39 4.65
CA ILE A 60 -13.06 -3.61 3.85
C ILE A 60 -13.17 -4.84 4.76
N PRO A 61 -14.19 -5.70 4.61
CA PRO A 61 -14.44 -6.81 5.52
C PRO A 61 -13.32 -7.84 5.55
N ALA A 62 -12.92 -8.28 6.76
CA ALA A 62 -11.82 -9.23 6.97
C ALA A 62 -12.14 -10.66 6.49
N HIS A 63 -13.42 -11.04 6.54
CA HIS A 63 -13.89 -12.40 6.28
C HIS A 63 -14.24 -12.68 4.81
N GLN A 64 -13.96 -11.75 3.92
CA GLN A 64 -14.23 -11.89 2.49
C GLN A 64 -12.94 -12.12 1.71
N ASP A 65 -12.96 -13.08 0.81
CA ASP A 65 -11.83 -13.36 -0.11
C ASP A 65 -11.42 -12.12 -0.91
N GLY A 66 -12.38 -11.25 -1.21
CA GLY A 66 -12.12 -10.00 -1.93
C GLY A 66 -11.11 -9.07 -1.27
N ARG A 67 -10.93 -9.14 0.07
CA ARG A 67 -9.87 -8.41 0.76
C ARG A 67 -8.48 -8.95 0.40
N THR A 68 -8.31 -10.25 0.39
CA THR A 68 -7.08 -10.93 -0.05
C THR A 68 -6.82 -10.64 -1.53
N TYR A 69 -7.85 -10.73 -2.36
CA TYR A 69 -7.74 -10.43 -3.79
C TYR A 69 -7.37 -8.97 -4.06
N LEU A 70 -7.86 -8.03 -3.25
CA LEU A 70 -7.45 -6.62 -3.32
C LEU A 70 -5.97 -6.43 -2.98
N GLN A 71 -5.45 -7.11 -1.96
CA GLN A 71 -4.03 -7.05 -1.63
C GLN A 71 -3.18 -7.56 -2.80
N GLU A 72 -3.49 -8.72 -3.35
CA GLU A 72 -2.79 -9.28 -4.50
C GLU A 72 -2.93 -8.39 -5.74
N ALA A 73 -4.11 -7.83 -5.98
CA ALA A 73 -4.34 -6.92 -7.10
C ALA A 73 -3.47 -5.65 -7.02
N VAL A 74 -3.27 -5.11 -5.82
CA VAL A 74 -2.39 -3.96 -5.60
C VAL A 74 -0.91 -4.35 -5.80
N VAL A 75 -0.49 -5.53 -5.34
CA VAL A 75 0.86 -6.06 -5.61
C VAL A 75 1.12 -6.13 -7.12
N VAL A 76 0.24 -6.80 -7.86
CA VAL A 76 0.36 -6.92 -9.32
C VAL A 76 0.35 -5.54 -9.99
N ALA A 77 -0.53 -4.65 -9.56
CA ALA A 77 -0.62 -3.31 -10.12
C ALA A 77 0.67 -2.50 -9.98
N ILE A 78 1.34 -2.62 -8.83
CA ILE A 78 2.62 -1.93 -8.58
C ILE A 78 3.74 -2.57 -9.39
N GLN A 79 3.82 -3.91 -9.46
CA GLN A 79 4.84 -4.63 -10.19
C GLN A 79 4.76 -4.41 -11.71
N GLU A 80 3.56 -4.24 -12.26
CA GLU A 80 3.32 -3.94 -13.68
C GLU A 80 3.51 -2.45 -14.02
N GLY A 81 3.95 -1.62 -13.08
CA GLY A 81 4.22 -0.19 -13.31
C GLY A 81 2.97 0.68 -13.46
N GLY A 82 1.83 0.22 -12.95
CA GLY A 82 0.56 0.97 -12.96
C GLY A 82 -0.55 0.29 -13.74
N ILE A 83 -1.79 0.80 -13.54
CA ILE A 83 -3.01 0.18 -14.09
C ILE A 83 -3.56 0.95 -15.30
N ASN A 84 -2.78 1.19 -16.30
CA ASN A 84 -3.26 1.84 -17.52
C ASN A 84 -4.17 0.91 -18.35
N GLY A 85 -5.41 0.68 -17.88
CA GLY A 85 -6.44 -0.07 -18.61
C GLY A 85 -6.29 -1.60 -18.58
N VAL A 86 -5.39 -2.16 -17.78
CA VAL A 86 -5.01 -3.59 -17.82
C VAL A 86 -5.62 -4.45 -16.69
N VAL A 87 -6.48 -3.90 -15.82
CA VAL A 87 -7.03 -4.65 -14.66
C VAL A 87 -7.66 -5.96 -15.08
N THR A 88 -8.52 -5.94 -16.07
CA THR A 88 -9.24 -7.14 -16.54
C THR A 88 -8.34 -8.13 -17.26
N LYS A 89 -7.35 -7.63 -18.01
CA LYS A 89 -6.50 -8.49 -18.86
C LYS A 89 -5.27 -9.04 -18.14
N VAL A 90 -4.77 -8.35 -17.14
CA VAL A 90 -3.53 -8.72 -16.43
C VAL A 90 -3.80 -8.98 -14.96
N VAL A 91 -4.36 -8.02 -14.23
CA VAL A 91 -4.48 -8.11 -12.77
C VAL A 91 -5.36 -9.26 -12.35
N TYR A 92 -6.59 -9.37 -12.87
CA TYR A 92 -7.50 -10.45 -12.45
C TYR A 92 -6.98 -11.85 -12.79
N PRO A 93 -6.42 -12.12 -13.99
CA PRO A 93 -5.82 -13.42 -14.28
C PRO A 93 -4.61 -13.75 -13.39
N CYS A 94 -3.77 -12.77 -13.04
CA CYS A 94 -2.65 -12.98 -12.12
C CYS A 94 -3.15 -13.32 -10.72
N VAL A 95 -4.07 -12.54 -10.16
CA VAL A 95 -4.69 -12.82 -8.85
C VAL A 95 -5.39 -14.17 -8.84
N ALA A 96 -6.12 -14.50 -9.90
CA ALA A 96 -6.82 -15.78 -10.04
C ALA A 96 -5.86 -16.97 -9.97
N ARG A 97 -4.69 -16.88 -10.62
CA ARG A 97 -3.64 -17.92 -10.54
C ARG A 97 -3.06 -18.02 -9.14
N THR A 98 -2.70 -16.89 -8.53
CA THR A 98 -2.12 -16.86 -7.19
C THR A 98 -3.06 -17.42 -6.13
N CYS A 99 -4.35 -17.12 -6.25
CA CYS A 99 -5.39 -17.52 -5.28
C CYS A 99 -6.15 -18.80 -5.68
N ASN A 100 -5.72 -19.49 -6.74
CA ASN A 100 -6.35 -20.72 -7.24
C ASN A 100 -7.86 -20.58 -7.46
N THR A 101 -8.26 -19.55 -8.20
CA THR A 101 -9.66 -19.23 -8.50
C THR A 101 -9.83 -18.73 -9.94
N SER A 102 -11.00 -18.24 -10.32
CA SER A 102 -11.27 -17.67 -11.64
C SER A 102 -11.23 -16.14 -11.64
N SER A 103 -10.86 -15.53 -12.77
CA SER A 103 -10.88 -14.07 -12.94
C SER A 103 -12.25 -13.45 -12.64
N ASN A 104 -13.33 -14.13 -13.02
CA ASN A 104 -14.69 -13.68 -12.72
C ASN A 104 -15.03 -13.73 -11.22
N ALA A 105 -14.50 -14.72 -10.50
CA ALA A 105 -14.65 -14.80 -9.04
C ALA A 105 -13.87 -13.68 -8.36
N VAL A 106 -12.64 -13.42 -8.81
CA VAL A 106 -11.80 -12.30 -8.33
C VAL A 106 -12.54 -10.97 -8.51
N GLU A 107 -13.00 -10.67 -9.73
CA GLU A 107 -13.73 -9.43 -10.04
C GLU A 107 -14.94 -9.22 -9.14
N ARG A 108 -15.81 -10.25 -9.02
CA ARG A 108 -17.04 -10.18 -8.20
C ARG A 108 -16.71 -10.02 -6.71
N SER A 109 -15.74 -10.76 -6.20
CA SER A 109 -15.37 -10.69 -4.78
C SER A 109 -14.75 -9.35 -4.43
N ILE A 110 -13.89 -8.81 -5.28
CA ILE A 110 -13.34 -7.44 -5.14
C ILE A 110 -14.49 -6.43 -5.14
N ARG A 111 -15.39 -6.52 -6.11
CA ARG A 111 -16.54 -5.61 -6.21
C ARG A 111 -17.40 -5.64 -4.95
N ALA A 112 -17.74 -6.81 -4.47
CA ALA A 112 -18.55 -6.99 -3.26
C ALA A 112 -17.86 -6.39 -2.02
N SER A 113 -16.54 -6.61 -1.88
CA SER A 113 -15.75 -6.07 -0.77
C SER A 113 -15.65 -4.55 -0.80
N ILE A 114 -15.46 -3.95 -1.97
CA ILE A 114 -15.45 -2.48 -2.13
C ILE A 114 -16.83 -1.90 -1.76
N ILE A 115 -17.91 -2.49 -2.24
CA ILE A 115 -19.29 -2.06 -1.89
C ILE A 115 -19.51 -2.09 -0.37
N ALA A 116 -19.15 -3.21 0.26
CA ALA A 116 -19.34 -3.39 1.69
C ALA A 116 -18.48 -2.40 2.51
N GLY A 117 -17.21 -2.23 2.13
CA GLY A 117 -16.31 -1.28 2.77
C GLY A 117 -16.79 0.16 2.60
N TRP A 118 -17.11 0.57 1.37
CA TRP A 118 -17.57 1.92 1.07
C TRP A 118 -18.80 2.35 1.84
N LYS A 119 -19.74 1.43 2.08
CA LYS A 119 -20.92 1.68 2.90
C LYS A 119 -20.62 1.87 4.39
N ARG A 120 -19.59 1.20 4.90
CA ARG A 120 -19.20 1.23 6.32
C ARG A 120 -18.21 2.33 6.65
N CYS A 121 -17.39 2.70 5.67
CA CYS A 121 -16.34 3.68 5.82
C CYS A 121 -16.90 5.06 6.13
N ASN A 122 -16.29 5.75 7.09
CA ASN A 122 -16.63 7.13 7.36
C ASN A 122 -16.10 8.06 6.25
N ILE A 123 -16.67 9.26 6.18
CA ILE A 123 -16.33 10.24 5.14
C ILE A 123 -14.88 10.74 5.24
N GLU A 124 -14.31 10.74 6.43
CA GLU A 124 -12.92 11.19 6.66
C GLU A 124 -11.92 10.23 6.04
N ALA A 125 -12.10 8.91 6.26
CA ALA A 125 -11.27 7.90 5.62
C ALA A 125 -11.43 7.91 4.09
N LYS A 126 -12.65 8.08 3.58
CA LYS A 126 -12.87 8.25 2.14
C LYS A 126 -12.12 9.45 1.58
N ARG A 127 -12.19 10.60 2.26
CA ARG A 127 -11.46 11.83 1.86
C ARG A 127 -9.95 11.65 1.94
N LYS A 128 -9.45 10.97 2.97
CA LYS A 128 -8.03 10.69 3.14
C LYS A 128 -7.41 9.96 1.95
N TYR A 129 -8.12 8.97 1.41
CA TYR A 129 -7.59 8.11 0.34
C TYR A 129 -8.09 8.50 -1.05
N PHE A 130 -9.30 9.03 -1.16
CA PHE A 130 -9.97 9.32 -2.42
C PHE A 130 -10.32 10.81 -2.61
N GLY A 131 -9.82 11.69 -1.77
CA GLY A 131 -9.85 13.14 -1.84
C GLY A 131 -10.86 13.77 -2.81
N SER A 132 -10.37 14.18 -3.97
CA SER A 132 -11.17 14.84 -5.00
C SER A 132 -12.29 13.97 -5.58
N TYR A 133 -12.16 12.65 -5.56
CA TYR A 133 -13.21 11.73 -6.03
C TYR A 133 -14.47 11.81 -5.17
N VAL A 134 -14.30 11.99 -3.86
CA VAL A 134 -15.40 12.13 -2.90
C VAL A 134 -15.98 13.54 -2.88
N ALA A 135 -15.21 14.55 -3.26
CA ALA A 135 -15.65 15.93 -3.31
C ALA A 135 -16.80 16.17 -4.31
N GLY A 136 -16.90 15.35 -5.36
CA GLY A 136 -17.98 15.35 -6.37
C GLY A 136 -19.24 14.57 -5.97
N GLY A 137 -19.29 14.05 -4.73
CA GLY A 137 -20.36 13.18 -4.21
C GLY A 137 -19.83 11.85 -3.72
N ASP A 138 -20.53 11.20 -2.79
CA ASP A 138 -20.13 9.90 -2.21
C ASP A 138 -20.37 8.73 -3.22
N ARG A 139 -19.83 8.87 -4.42
CA ARG A 139 -19.94 7.87 -5.45
C ARG A 139 -18.90 6.77 -5.24
N GLN A 140 -19.36 5.54 -5.28
CA GLN A 140 -18.49 4.38 -5.13
C GLN A 140 -17.54 4.23 -6.32
N PRO A 141 -16.22 4.02 -6.10
CA PRO A 141 -15.28 3.79 -7.18
C PRO A 141 -15.49 2.45 -7.88
N THR A 142 -15.09 2.37 -9.14
CA THR A 142 -14.97 1.09 -9.85
C THR A 142 -13.81 0.28 -9.28
N ASN A 143 -13.77 -1.04 -9.52
CA ASN A 143 -12.66 -1.88 -9.10
C ASN A 143 -11.31 -1.33 -9.60
N ALA A 144 -11.24 -0.98 -10.89
CA ALA A 144 -10.02 -0.44 -11.49
C ALA A 144 -9.56 0.85 -10.82
N HIS A 145 -10.48 1.80 -10.61
CA HIS A 145 -10.16 3.05 -9.94
C HIS A 145 -9.72 2.82 -8.49
N PHE A 146 -10.39 1.91 -7.77
CA PHE A 146 -10.04 1.60 -6.40
C PHE A 146 -8.62 1.00 -6.31
N ILE A 147 -8.32 -0.02 -7.12
CA ILE A 147 -7.01 -0.68 -7.13
C ILE A 147 -5.92 0.32 -7.53
N ALA A 148 -6.15 1.13 -8.59
CA ALA A 148 -5.20 2.16 -9.02
C ALA A 148 -4.87 3.15 -7.90
N ARG A 149 -5.90 3.70 -7.27
CA ARG A 149 -5.71 4.68 -6.20
C ARG A 149 -5.01 4.10 -4.98
N ILE A 150 -5.33 2.87 -4.59
CA ILE A 150 -4.64 2.23 -3.48
C ILE A 150 -3.17 1.94 -3.83
N ALA A 151 -2.88 1.51 -5.06
CA ALA A 151 -1.51 1.31 -5.52
C ALA A 151 -0.69 2.63 -5.46
N GLU A 152 -1.26 3.74 -5.90
CA GLU A 152 -0.63 5.08 -5.77
C GLU A 152 -0.33 5.42 -4.31
N VAL A 153 -1.33 5.28 -3.41
CA VAL A 153 -1.16 5.58 -1.98
C VAL A 153 -0.12 4.68 -1.33
N VAL A 154 -0.06 3.42 -1.71
CA VAL A 154 0.96 2.48 -1.22
C VAL A 154 2.35 2.94 -1.66
N MET A 155 2.51 3.29 -2.93
CA MET A 155 3.78 3.82 -3.45
C MET A 155 4.18 5.13 -2.77
N GLU A 156 3.24 6.07 -2.58
CA GLU A 156 3.48 7.33 -1.85
C GLU A 156 4.01 7.10 -0.41
N ARG A 157 3.66 5.97 0.21
CA ARG A 157 4.12 5.62 1.57
C ARG A 157 5.46 4.87 1.60
N LEU A 158 5.80 4.18 0.51
CA LEU A 158 7.00 3.36 0.44
C LEU A 158 8.20 4.13 -0.16
N VAL A 159 7.93 5.15 -0.94
CA VAL A 159 8.93 6.03 -1.58
C VAL A 159 8.93 7.40 -0.89
#